data_60d670d8edbb15a0c2426397094ecff3
#
_entry.id   60d670d8edbb15a0c2426397094ecff3
#
_cell.length_a   1.000
_cell.length_b   1.000
_cell.length_c   1.000
_cell.angle_alpha   90.00
_cell.angle_beta   90.00
_cell.angle_gamma   90.00
#
_symmetry.space_group_name_H-M   'P 1'
#
loop_
_entity.id
_entity.type
_entity.pdbx_description
1 polymer ?
#
loop_
_entity_poly.entity_id
_entity_poly.type
_entity_poly.pdbx_seq_one_letter_code
_entity_poly.pdbx_strand_id
1 'polypeptide(L)'
;EDEILSHDKMDHITNWIKQSPEVSLYDEYHIDFEEMYYDLAKLLDRPLSKGPNTTEQNQVLSNLEDIMKGQIVQKNKKFYFKIKGEGEFEMGLLSDGYRKLSMIIYMILSGSLNKNTILFWDEPETNMNPKMIRPIVQVMVALAQMGVQIFVSTHDYFIQQEFNMVASYPELNPKKLDIKFISLFRDEKTMDVHYEMKNSASDLEHNAIMQEFDAMY
;
A
#
# COMPACT_ATOMS: atom_id res chain seq x y z
N GLU A 1 14.29 -9.35 -11.59
CA GLU A 1 13.23 -9.06 -12.61
C GLU A 1 11.93 -9.54 -12.01
N ASP A 2 11.31 -8.67 -11.21
CA ASP A 2 10.03 -8.96 -10.56
C ASP A 2 8.95 -8.90 -11.65
N GLU A 3 8.58 -10.07 -12.17
CA GLU A 3 7.38 -10.18 -12.98
C GLU A 3 6.17 -9.90 -12.11
N ILE A 4 5.76 -8.64 -12.07
CA ILE A 4 4.44 -8.26 -11.57
C ILE A 4 3.45 -9.12 -12.36
N LEU A 5 2.75 -10.00 -11.66
CA LEU A 5 1.75 -10.87 -12.27
C LEU A 5 0.81 -10.01 -13.12
N SER A 6 0.74 -10.29 -14.42
CA SER A 6 -0.20 -9.59 -15.30
C SER A 6 -1.63 -9.81 -14.80
N HIS A 7 -2.53 -8.88 -15.09
CA HIS A 7 -3.94 -8.97 -14.71
C HIS A 7 -4.56 -10.32 -15.11
N ASP A 8 -4.21 -10.85 -16.29
CA ASP A 8 -4.65 -12.16 -16.76
C ASP A 8 -4.17 -13.31 -15.86
N LYS A 9 -2.94 -13.23 -15.34
CA LYS A 9 -2.43 -14.22 -14.37
C LYS A 9 -3.17 -14.14 -13.05
N MET A 10 -3.46 -12.92 -12.55
CA MET A 10 -4.25 -12.71 -11.33
C MET A 10 -5.69 -13.22 -11.48
N ASP A 11 -6.35 -12.94 -12.58
CA ASP A 11 -7.70 -13.45 -12.88
C ASP A 11 -7.69 -14.98 -13.00
N HIS A 12 -6.66 -15.54 -13.60
CA HIS A 12 -6.50 -16.99 -13.73
C HIS A 12 -6.31 -17.65 -12.36
N ILE A 13 -5.46 -17.08 -11.51
CA ILE A 13 -5.22 -17.54 -10.13
C ILE A 13 -6.50 -17.45 -9.30
N THR A 14 -7.19 -16.31 -9.35
CA THR A 14 -8.43 -16.10 -8.60
C THR A 14 -9.54 -17.06 -9.04
N ASN A 15 -9.67 -17.33 -10.34
CA ASN A 15 -10.63 -18.30 -10.85
C ASN A 15 -10.26 -19.73 -10.45
N TRP A 16 -8.98 -20.06 -10.46
CA TRP A 16 -8.48 -21.38 -10.09
C TRP A 16 -8.69 -21.65 -8.58
N ILE A 17 -8.38 -20.69 -7.70
CA ILE A 17 -8.66 -20.76 -6.27
C ILE A 17 -10.15 -21.02 -6.00
N LYS A 18 -11.05 -20.44 -6.80
CA LYS A 18 -12.50 -20.68 -6.68
C LYS A 18 -12.91 -22.09 -7.05
N GLN A 19 -12.19 -22.71 -7.98
CA GLN A 19 -12.53 -24.05 -8.49
C GLN A 19 -11.90 -25.19 -7.67
N SER A 20 -10.76 -24.94 -7.03
CA SER A 20 -10.00 -25.96 -6.30
C SER A 20 -9.30 -25.38 -5.06
N PRO A 21 -10.07 -25.00 -4.02
CA PRO A 21 -9.52 -24.29 -2.87
C PRO A 21 -8.52 -25.10 -2.02
N GLU A 22 -8.45 -26.41 -2.22
CA GLU A 22 -7.61 -27.32 -1.41
C GLU A 22 -6.31 -27.73 -2.09
N VAL A 23 -6.10 -27.36 -3.37
CA VAL A 23 -4.90 -27.76 -4.12
C VAL A 23 -3.97 -26.56 -4.25
N SER A 24 -2.71 -26.72 -3.86
CA SER A 24 -1.68 -25.73 -4.06
C SER A 24 -1.29 -25.64 -5.54
N LEU A 25 -1.13 -24.42 -6.05
CA LEU A 25 -0.63 -24.19 -7.42
C LEU A 25 0.74 -24.85 -7.64
N TYR A 26 1.56 -24.88 -6.60
CA TYR A 26 2.85 -25.55 -6.61
C TYR A 26 2.71 -27.05 -6.81
N ASP A 27 1.78 -27.70 -6.08
CA ASP A 27 1.60 -29.16 -6.11
C ASP A 27 1.07 -29.63 -7.47
N GLU A 28 0.20 -28.84 -8.12
CA GLU A 28 -0.44 -29.23 -9.36
C GLU A 28 0.37 -28.83 -10.61
N TYR A 29 1.00 -27.63 -10.58
CA TYR A 29 1.65 -27.05 -11.78
C TYR A 29 3.15 -26.81 -11.60
N HIS A 30 3.73 -27.10 -10.43
CA HIS A 30 5.10 -26.79 -10.06
C HIS A 30 5.48 -25.30 -10.32
N ILE A 31 4.50 -24.41 -10.13
CA ILE A 31 4.73 -22.97 -10.22
C ILE A 31 5.27 -22.53 -8.89
N ASP A 32 6.51 -22.07 -8.86
CA ASP A 32 7.11 -21.42 -7.70
C ASP A 32 6.41 -20.07 -7.47
N PHE A 33 5.67 -19.99 -6.39
CA PHE A 33 4.76 -18.90 -6.13
C PHE A 33 4.84 -18.52 -4.66
N GLU A 34 5.21 -17.28 -4.38
CA GLU A 34 5.28 -16.81 -3.01
C GLU A 34 3.90 -16.83 -2.34
N GLU A 35 3.81 -17.46 -1.18
CA GLU A 35 2.59 -17.60 -0.37
C GLU A 35 1.90 -16.26 -0.13
N MET A 36 2.67 -15.17 -0.04
CA MET A 36 2.18 -13.82 0.11
C MET A 36 1.22 -13.39 -1.02
N TYR A 37 1.53 -13.71 -2.28
CA TYR A 37 0.65 -13.37 -3.41
C TYR A 37 -0.64 -14.18 -3.41
N TYR A 38 -0.57 -15.43 -2.96
CA TYR A 38 -1.73 -16.28 -2.77
C TYR A 38 -2.68 -15.72 -1.71
N ASP A 39 -2.14 -15.32 -0.57
CA ASP A 39 -2.92 -14.70 0.50
C ASP A 39 -3.51 -13.35 0.10
N LEU A 40 -2.75 -12.54 -0.64
CA LEU A 40 -3.26 -11.29 -1.22
C LEU A 40 -4.41 -11.54 -2.19
N ALA A 41 -4.28 -12.54 -3.09
CA ALA A 41 -5.35 -12.91 -4.01
C ALA A 41 -6.61 -13.35 -3.27
N LYS A 42 -6.47 -14.14 -2.19
CA LYS A 42 -7.61 -14.51 -1.32
C LYS A 42 -8.26 -13.29 -0.66
N LEU A 43 -7.47 -12.33 -0.19
CA LEU A 43 -8.00 -11.10 0.39
C LEU A 43 -8.79 -10.28 -0.63
N LEU A 44 -8.30 -10.21 -1.87
CA LEU A 44 -8.95 -9.51 -2.98
C LEU A 44 -10.16 -10.27 -3.57
N ASP A 45 -10.35 -11.55 -3.26
CA ASP A 45 -11.54 -12.32 -3.65
C ASP A 45 -12.66 -12.30 -2.58
N ARG A 46 -12.42 -11.73 -1.41
CA ARG A 46 -13.44 -11.62 -0.37
C ARG A 46 -14.61 -10.78 -0.87
N PRO A 47 -15.86 -11.16 -0.60
CA PRO A 47 -17.00 -10.31 -0.92
C PRO A 47 -16.94 -9.01 -0.12
N LEU A 48 -17.52 -7.94 -0.66
CA LEU A 48 -17.65 -6.70 0.08
C LEU A 48 -18.44 -6.93 1.37
N SER A 49 -18.07 -6.24 2.43
CA SER A 49 -18.73 -6.32 3.73
C SER A 49 -20.21 -5.97 3.61
N LYS A 50 -21.06 -6.75 4.27
CA LYS A 50 -22.49 -6.46 4.34
C LYS A 50 -22.72 -5.49 5.49
N GLY A 51 -23.21 -4.33 5.19
CA GLY A 51 -23.55 -3.31 6.19
C GLY A 51 -22.92 -1.94 5.87
N PRO A 52 -23.28 -0.90 6.63
CA PRO A 52 -22.71 0.43 6.45
C PRO A 52 -21.25 0.45 6.89
N ASN A 53 -20.43 1.19 6.16
CA ASN A 53 -19.08 1.51 6.59
C ASN A 53 -19.10 2.33 7.89
N THR A 54 -18.03 2.23 8.69
CA THR A 54 -17.86 3.11 9.84
C THR A 54 -17.59 4.56 9.39
N THR A 55 -17.73 5.50 10.30
CA THR A 55 -17.43 6.92 10.03
C THR A 55 -15.98 7.09 9.55
N GLU A 56 -15.07 6.39 10.22
CA GLU A 56 -13.63 6.42 9.89
C GLU A 56 -13.36 5.83 8.50
N GLN A 57 -13.99 4.70 8.16
CA GLN A 57 -13.88 4.10 6.83
C GLN A 57 -14.40 5.06 5.75
N ASN A 58 -15.55 5.67 5.96
CA ASN A 58 -16.11 6.64 5.01
C ASN A 58 -15.19 7.84 4.82
N GLN A 59 -14.54 8.32 5.88
CA GLN A 59 -13.58 9.42 5.78
C GLN A 59 -12.37 9.04 4.93
N VAL A 60 -11.81 7.85 5.14
CA VAL A 60 -10.67 7.35 4.34
C VAL A 60 -11.08 7.14 2.89
N LEU A 61 -12.24 6.54 2.64
CA LEU A 61 -12.76 6.32 1.29
C LEU A 61 -13.00 7.63 0.55
N SER A 62 -13.59 8.62 1.21
CA SER A 62 -13.80 9.96 0.63
C SER A 62 -12.47 10.62 0.25
N ASN A 63 -11.47 10.55 1.13
CA ASN A 63 -10.14 11.08 0.85
C ASN A 63 -9.49 10.38 -0.36
N LEU A 64 -9.64 9.05 -0.46
CA LEU A 64 -9.13 8.27 -1.59
C LEU A 64 -9.83 8.64 -2.90
N GLU A 65 -11.15 8.77 -2.89
CA GLU A 65 -11.93 9.19 -4.06
C GLU A 65 -11.53 10.60 -4.54
N ASP A 66 -11.29 11.52 -3.59
CA ASP A 66 -10.83 12.88 -3.89
C ASP A 66 -9.42 12.88 -4.51
N ILE A 67 -8.50 12.09 -3.97
CA ILE A 67 -7.14 11.92 -4.48
C ILE A 67 -7.17 11.35 -5.90
N MET A 68 -7.95 10.29 -6.09
CA MET A 68 -8.07 9.60 -7.36
C MET A 68 -8.96 10.35 -8.37
N LYS A 69 -9.70 11.36 -7.92
CA LYS A 69 -10.72 12.09 -8.71
C LYS A 69 -11.77 11.19 -9.35
N GLY A 70 -12.14 10.13 -8.64
CA GLY A 70 -13.11 9.16 -9.14
C GLY A 70 -13.56 8.18 -8.06
N GLN A 71 -14.44 7.27 -8.44
CA GLN A 71 -15.07 6.31 -7.53
C GLN A 71 -14.85 4.88 -8.00
N ILE A 72 -14.72 3.97 -7.04
CA ILE A 72 -14.70 2.54 -7.35
C ILE A 72 -16.11 2.00 -7.38
N VAL A 73 -16.46 1.35 -8.47
CA VAL A 73 -17.76 0.74 -8.70
C VAL A 73 -17.58 -0.74 -8.96
N GLN A 74 -18.33 -1.57 -8.23
CA GLN A 74 -18.37 -3.02 -8.50
C GLN A 74 -19.55 -3.35 -9.43
N LYS A 75 -19.27 -4.01 -10.55
CA LYS A 75 -20.27 -4.53 -11.49
C LYS A 75 -19.90 -5.95 -11.90
N ASN A 76 -20.85 -6.89 -11.82
CA ASN A 76 -20.63 -8.28 -12.24
C ASN A 76 -19.37 -8.93 -11.64
N LYS A 77 -19.09 -8.67 -10.36
CA LYS A 77 -17.90 -9.13 -9.64
C LYS A 77 -16.56 -8.55 -10.14
N LYS A 78 -16.58 -7.60 -11.07
CA LYS A 78 -15.42 -6.83 -11.52
C LYS A 78 -15.43 -5.43 -10.93
N PHE A 79 -14.26 -4.86 -10.77
CA PHE A 79 -14.08 -3.51 -10.29
C PHE A 79 -13.75 -2.56 -11.43
N TYR A 80 -14.41 -1.43 -11.41
CA TYR A 80 -14.25 -0.34 -12.35
C TYR A 80 -13.95 0.94 -11.60
N PHE A 81 -13.12 1.76 -12.18
CA PHE A 81 -12.85 3.10 -11.71
C PHE A 81 -13.62 4.09 -12.58
N LYS A 82 -14.53 4.83 -11.96
CA LYS A 82 -15.36 5.82 -12.61
C LYS A 82 -14.77 7.20 -12.41
N ILE A 83 -14.26 7.80 -13.48
CA ILE A 83 -13.73 9.17 -13.49
C ILE A 83 -14.84 10.10 -13.96
N LYS A 84 -15.09 11.18 -13.21
CA LYS A 84 -16.11 12.16 -13.54
C LYS A 84 -15.77 12.85 -14.87
N GLY A 85 -16.64 12.67 -15.87
CA GLY A 85 -16.48 13.25 -17.20
C GLY A 85 -15.68 12.42 -18.21
N GLU A 86 -15.00 11.33 -17.77
CA GLU A 86 -14.17 10.49 -18.63
C GLU A 86 -14.75 9.08 -18.86
N GLY A 87 -15.62 8.62 -17.94
CA GLY A 87 -16.24 7.31 -18.04
C GLY A 87 -15.81 6.31 -17.00
N GLU A 88 -16.00 5.02 -17.29
CA GLU A 88 -15.65 3.91 -16.41
C GLU A 88 -14.56 3.07 -17.08
N PHE A 89 -13.51 2.77 -16.32
CA PHE A 89 -12.37 1.99 -16.77
C PHE A 89 -12.25 0.73 -15.92
N GLU A 90 -11.98 -0.41 -16.53
CA GLU A 90 -11.63 -1.61 -15.80
C GLU A 90 -10.30 -1.41 -15.05
N MET A 91 -10.22 -1.87 -13.79
CA MET A 91 -9.09 -1.64 -12.91
C MET A 91 -7.74 -2.06 -13.51
N GLY A 92 -7.73 -3.13 -14.31
CA GLY A 92 -6.54 -3.60 -15.00
C GLY A 92 -5.96 -2.65 -16.05
N LEU A 93 -6.75 -1.68 -16.52
CA LEU A 93 -6.32 -0.67 -17.51
C LEU A 93 -5.73 0.59 -16.87
N LEU A 94 -5.78 0.68 -15.53
CA LEU A 94 -5.26 1.82 -14.80
C LEU A 94 -3.74 1.75 -14.64
N SER A 95 -3.10 2.90 -14.43
CA SER A 95 -1.70 2.94 -14.04
C SER A 95 -1.47 2.27 -12.68
N ASP A 96 -0.23 1.84 -12.40
CA ASP A 96 0.12 1.12 -11.18
C ASP A 96 -0.29 1.87 -9.91
N GLY A 97 -0.09 3.18 -9.86
CA GLY A 97 -0.50 4.00 -8.72
C GLY A 97 -2.00 3.92 -8.45
N TYR A 98 -2.82 4.04 -9.49
CA TYR A 98 -4.27 3.89 -9.34
C TYR A 98 -4.66 2.47 -8.94
N ARG A 99 -4.01 1.45 -9.49
CA ARG A 99 -4.26 0.05 -9.09
C ARG A 99 -3.96 -0.19 -7.61
N LYS A 100 -2.80 0.28 -7.12
CA LYS A 100 -2.42 0.17 -5.71
C LYS A 100 -3.44 0.86 -4.78
N LEU A 101 -3.85 2.09 -5.09
CA LEU A 101 -4.86 2.80 -4.31
C LEU A 101 -6.22 2.09 -4.35
N SER A 102 -6.58 1.56 -5.48
CA SER A 102 -7.83 0.81 -5.66
C SER A 102 -7.86 -0.49 -4.86
N MET A 103 -6.72 -1.18 -4.73
CA MET A 103 -6.59 -2.34 -3.84
C MET A 103 -6.83 -1.96 -2.37
N ILE A 104 -6.31 -0.83 -1.92
CA ILE A 104 -6.56 -0.32 -0.56
C ILE A 104 -8.07 -0.07 -0.35
N ILE A 105 -8.73 0.61 -1.30
CA ILE A 105 -10.18 0.84 -1.22
C ILE A 105 -10.93 -0.49 -1.12
N TYR A 106 -10.56 -1.45 -1.95
CA TYR A 106 -11.19 -2.77 -1.91
C TYR A 106 -11.01 -3.46 -0.56
N MET A 107 -9.79 -3.45 -0.01
CA MET A 107 -9.52 -4.06 1.29
C MET A 107 -10.29 -3.37 2.44
N ILE A 108 -10.53 -2.07 2.36
CA ILE A 108 -11.41 -1.36 3.30
C ILE A 108 -12.85 -1.83 3.13
N LEU A 109 -13.36 -1.86 1.90
CA LEU A 109 -14.75 -2.22 1.60
C LEU A 109 -15.06 -3.70 1.90
N SER A 110 -14.09 -4.60 1.73
CA SER A 110 -14.21 -6.01 2.10
C SER A 110 -14.04 -6.28 3.59
N GLY A 111 -13.63 -5.25 4.37
CA GLY A 111 -13.32 -5.38 5.80
C GLY A 111 -12.01 -6.09 6.10
N SER A 112 -11.20 -6.37 5.06
CA SER A 112 -9.87 -6.98 5.23
C SER A 112 -8.90 -6.01 5.87
N LEU A 113 -9.06 -4.70 5.64
CA LEU A 113 -8.28 -3.63 6.23
C LEU A 113 -9.15 -2.85 7.22
N ASN A 114 -8.86 -2.98 8.51
CA ASN A 114 -9.61 -2.38 9.61
C ASN A 114 -8.69 -2.02 10.80
N LYS A 115 -9.22 -1.44 11.86
CA LYS A 115 -8.48 -0.94 13.02
C LYS A 115 -7.59 -1.95 13.77
N ASN A 116 -7.68 -3.23 13.48
CA ASN A 116 -6.86 -4.26 14.13
C ASN A 116 -5.92 -4.93 13.13
N THR A 117 -5.78 -4.36 11.95
CA THR A 117 -4.95 -4.91 10.88
C THR A 117 -3.54 -4.33 10.96
N ILE A 118 -2.54 -5.13 10.63
CA ILE A 118 -1.17 -4.70 10.38
C ILE A 118 -0.97 -4.74 8.87
N LEU A 119 -0.52 -3.62 8.31
CA LEU A 119 -0.19 -3.49 6.90
C LEU A 119 1.32 -3.37 6.74
N PHE A 120 1.94 -4.31 6.05
CA PHE A 120 3.30 -4.20 5.55
C PHE A 120 3.25 -3.76 4.09
N TRP A 121 3.91 -2.67 3.77
CA TRP A 121 3.95 -2.14 2.42
C TRP A 121 5.39 -1.86 2.01
N ASP A 122 5.87 -2.70 1.11
CA ASP A 122 7.21 -2.58 0.57
C ASP A 122 7.18 -1.70 -0.68
N GLU A 123 8.08 -0.74 -0.73
CA GLU A 123 8.25 0.20 -1.84
C GLU A 123 6.92 0.70 -2.44
N PRO A 124 6.06 1.39 -1.68
CA PRO A 124 4.78 1.87 -2.19
C PRO A 124 4.93 2.79 -3.41
N GLU A 125 6.07 3.45 -3.56
CA GLU A 125 6.42 4.35 -4.66
C GLU A 125 6.73 3.66 -5.99
N THR A 126 7.09 2.39 -5.97
CA THR A 126 7.53 1.66 -7.18
C THR A 126 6.52 1.80 -8.31
N ASN A 127 7.00 2.16 -9.51
CA ASN A 127 6.22 2.43 -10.71
C ASN A 127 5.18 3.57 -10.57
N MET A 128 5.38 4.50 -9.62
CA MET A 128 4.48 5.64 -9.45
C MET A 128 5.05 6.94 -10.03
N ASN A 129 4.14 7.78 -10.49
CA ASN A 129 4.49 9.16 -10.77
C ASN A 129 4.82 9.87 -9.44
N PRO A 130 5.91 10.66 -9.34
CA PRO A 130 6.26 11.39 -8.11
C PRO A 130 5.13 12.26 -7.54
N LYS A 131 4.20 12.73 -8.37
CA LYS A 131 3.01 13.47 -7.93
C LYS A 131 2.04 12.62 -7.09
N MET A 132 2.15 11.29 -7.15
CA MET A 132 1.32 10.35 -6.38
C MET A 132 1.90 10.04 -4.99
N ILE A 133 3.14 10.44 -4.71
CA ILE A 133 3.80 10.12 -3.43
C ILE A 133 3.06 10.78 -2.25
N ARG A 134 2.83 12.09 -2.31
CA ARG A 134 2.07 12.77 -1.26
C ARG A 134 0.67 12.18 -1.06
N PRO A 135 -0.15 11.97 -2.11
CA PRO A 135 -1.41 11.24 -2.01
C PRO A 135 -1.29 9.89 -1.29
N ILE A 136 -0.31 9.07 -1.62
CA ILE A 136 -0.20 7.74 -1.02
C ILE A 136 0.20 7.81 0.47
N VAL A 137 1.08 8.75 0.84
CA VAL A 137 1.40 9.01 2.25
C VAL A 137 0.15 9.48 3.01
N GLN A 138 -0.65 10.38 2.42
CA GLN A 138 -1.92 10.81 3.03
C GLN A 138 -2.89 9.64 3.25
N VAL A 139 -2.95 8.70 2.32
CA VAL A 139 -3.73 7.46 2.47
C VAL A 139 -3.22 6.62 3.64
N MET A 140 -1.91 6.41 3.73
CA MET A 140 -1.31 5.66 4.84
C MET A 140 -1.57 6.34 6.18
N VAL A 141 -1.43 7.66 6.26
CA VAL A 141 -1.77 8.45 7.46
C VAL A 141 -3.24 8.28 7.83
N ALA A 142 -4.16 8.34 6.86
CA ALA A 142 -5.59 8.16 7.11
C ALA A 142 -5.91 6.73 7.58
N LEU A 143 -5.27 5.71 7.04
CA LEU A 143 -5.38 4.33 7.51
C LEU A 143 -4.85 4.17 8.94
N ALA A 144 -3.70 4.76 9.26
CA ALA A 144 -3.15 4.75 10.61
C ALA A 144 -4.09 5.47 11.60
N GLN A 145 -4.73 6.57 11.19
CA GLN A 145 -5.75 7.27 11.98
C GLN A 145 -7.03 6.45 12.18
N MET A 146 -7.32 5.50 11.29
CA MET A 146 -8.40 4.52 11.45
C MET A 146 -8.01 3.37 12.40
N GLY A 147 -6.74 3.28 12.78
CA GLY A 147 -6.22 2.28 13.73
C GLY A 147 -5.52 1.09 13.06
N VAL A 148 -5.15 1.20 11.79
CA VAL A 148 -4.27 0.25 11.12
C VAL A 148 -2.84 0.53 11.56
N GLN A 149 -2.09 -0.48 11.98
CA GLN A 149 -0.65 -0.37 12.18
C GLN A 149 0.05 -0.56 10.83
N ILE A 150 0.93 0.38 10.45
CA ILE A 150 1.56 0.38 9.13
C ILE A 150 3.07 0.30 9.28
N PHE A 151 3.67 -0.62 8.53
CA PHE A 151 5.11 -0.71 8.30
C PHE A 151 5.37 -0.45 6.83
N VAL A 152 6.22 0.53 6.56
CA VAL A 152 6.62 0.91 5.19
C VAL A 152 8.12 0.75 5.07
N SER A 153 8.57 -0.02 4.07
CA SER A 153 9.97 0.04 3.61
C SER A 153 10.01 0.91 2.36
N THR A 154 11.03 1.73 2.24
CA THR A 154 11.18 2.66 1.12
C THR A 154 12.63 3.04 0.91
N HIS A 155 13.01 3.27 -0.34
CA HIS A 155 14.26 3.90 -0.74
C HIS A 155 14.02 5.31 -1.31
N ASP A 156 12.79 5.82 -1.27
CA ASP A 156 12.41 7.09 -1.88
C ASP A 156 12.53 8.25 -0.89
N TYR A 157 13.30 9.26 -1.32
CA TYR A 157 13.49 10.50 -0.56
C TYR A 157 12.16 11.23 -0.28
N PHE A 158 11.26 11.30 -1.25
CA PHE A 158 10.00 12.04 -1.09
C PHE A 158 9.07 11.35 -0.09
N ILE A 159 8.98 10.02 -0.10
CA ILE A 159 8.21 9.29 0.92
C ILE A 159 8.76 9.57 2.32
N GLN A 160 10.08 9.49 2.48
CA GLN A 160 10.71 9.76 3.76
C GLN A 160 10.39 11.18 4.23
N GLN A 161 10.51 12.19 3.34
CA GLN A 161 10.24 13.58 3.68
C GLN A 161 8.76 13.86 3.96
N GLU A 162 7.83 13.30 3.20
CA GLU A 162 6.40 13.46 3.46
C GLU A 162 6.03 12.89 4.84
N PHE A 163 6.54 11.71 5.23
CA PHE A 163 6.34 11.19 6.58
C PHE A 163 7.03 12.05 7.65
N ASN A 164 8.22 12.57 7.38
CA ASN A 164 8.92 13.46 8.29
C ASN A 164 8.13 14.76 8.53
N MET A 165 7.49 15.30 7.49
CA MET A 165 6.57 16.45 7.64
C MET A 165 5.36 16.08 8.51
N VAL A 166 4.74 14.91 8.29
CA VAL A 166 3.62 14.45 9.14
C VAL A 166 4.06 14.29 10.59
N ALA A 167 5.26 13.76 10.84
CA ALA A 167 5.79 13.62 12.20
C ALA A 167 6.08 14.97 12.88
N SER A 168 6.52 15.97 12.11
CA SER A 168 6.99 17.26 12.62
C SER A 168 5.88 18.32 12.78
N TYR A 169 4.83 18.26 11.95
CA TYR A 169 3.80 19.29 11.91
C TYR A 169 2.46 18.79 12.47
N PRO A 170 2.01 19.30 13.63
CA PRO A 170 0.77 18.87 14.29
C PRO A 170 -0.48 18.99 13.42
N GLU A 171 -0.53 19.97 12.50
CA GLU A 171 -1.63 20.15 11.57
C GLU A 171 -1.76 19.01 10.55
N LEU A 172 -0.67 18.32 10.23
CA LEU A 172 -0.64 17.15 9.37
C LEU A 172 -0.90 15.85 10.15
N ASN A 173 -0.77 15.91 11.48
CA ASN A 173 -0.96 14.77 12.38
C ASN A 173 -1.93 15.10 13.53
N PRO A 174 -3.19 15.44 13.22
CA PRO A 174 -4.16 15.90 14.25
C PRO A 174 -4.48 14.83 15.29
N LYS A 175 -4.36 13.55 14.98
CA LYS A 175 -4.55 12.44 15.92
C LYS A 175 -3.27 12.02 16.64
N LYS A 176 -2.15 12.73 16.44
CA LYS A 176 -0.86 12.47 17.09
C LYS A 176 -0.40 11.03 16.92
N LEU A 177 -0.41 10.55 15.67
CA LEU A 177 0.16 9.25 15.33
C LEU A 177 1.61 9.19 15.77
N ASP A 178 2.01 8.09 16.38
CA ASP A 178 3.40 7.81 16.71
C ASP A 178 4.11 7.26 15.49
N ILE A 179 4.93 8.10 14.84
CA ILE A 179 5.68 7.76 13.64
C ILE A 179 7.13 7.51 14.05
N LYS A 180 7.67 6.36 13.65
CA LYS A 180 9.07 6.00 13.87
C LYS A 180 9.78 5.82 12.55
N PHE A 181 10.99 6.33 12.50
CA PHE A 181 11.93 6.13 11.40
C PHE A 181 12.97 5.12 11.85
N ILE A 182 13.11 4.05 11.09
CA ILE A 182 14.02 2.96 11.38
C ILE A 182 15.00 2.86 10.22
N SER A 183 16.28 2.98 10.50
CA SER A 183 17.34 2.73 9.54
C SER A 183 18.03 1.42 9.86
N LEU A 184 18.20 0.59 8.85
CA LEU A 184 19.00 -0.63 8.92
C LEU A 184 20.32 -0.37 8.22
N PHE A 185 21.41 -0.64 8.89
CA PHE A 185 22.75 -0.43 8.34
C PHE A 185 23.68 -1.57 8.72
N ARG A 186 24.73 -1.77 7.95
CA ARG A 186 25.73 -2.79 8.17
C ARG A 186 27.02 -2.16 8.70
N ASP A 187 27.56 -2.72 9.78
CA ASP A 187 28.90 -2.37 10.24
C ASP A 187 29.94 -2.91 9.24
N GLU A 188 30.79 -2.02 8.73
CA GLU A 188 31.78 -2.38 7.71
C GLU A 188 32.86 -3.38 8.19
N LYS A 189 33.11 -3.47 9.50
CA LYS A 189 34.16 -4.33 10.09
C LYS A 189 33.63 -5.69 10.47
N THR A 190 32.45 -5.72 11.11
CA THR A 190 31.86 -6.97 11.61
C THR A 190 30.91 -7.61 10.62
N MET A 191 30.43 -6.84 9.61
CA MET A 191 29.39 -7.23 8.66
C MET A 191 28.02 -7.49 9.32
N ASP A 192 27.89 -7.20 10.61
CA ASP A 192 26.63 -7.33 11.32
C ASP A 192 25.64 -6.25 10.89
N VAL A 193 24.35 -6.60 10.91
CA VAL A 193 23.27 -5.66 10.65
C VAL A 193 22.85 -5.03 11.97
N HIS A 194 22.85 -3.72 12.01
CA HIS A 194 22.38 -2.89 13.12
C HIS A 194 21.17 -2.09 12.71
N TYR A 195 20.49 -1.51 13.69
CA TYR A 195 19.39 -0.59 13.43
C TYR A 195 19.47 0.61 14.37
N GLU A 196 18.93 1.70 13.92
CA GLU A 196 18.58 2.85 14.75
C GLU A 196 17.11 3.23 14.55
N MET A 197 16.51 3.80 15.59
CA MET A 197 15.10 4.22 15.55
C MET A 197 14.98 5.62 16.15
N LYS A 198 14.36 6.53 15.40
CA LYS A 198 14.18 7.93 15.77
C LYS A 198 12.72 8.37 15.51
N ASN A 199 12.34 9.52 16.07
CA ASN A 199 11.04 10.14 15.86
C ASN A 199 11.02 11.08 14.64
N SER A 200 12.17 11.38 14.08
CA SER A 200 12.36 12.21 12.89
C SER A 200 13.38 11.55 11.96
N ALA A 201 13.15 11.63 10.66
CA ALA A 201 14.11 11.17 9.68
C ALA A 201 15.42 11.97 9.72
N SER A 202 15.33 13.24 10.12
CA SER A 202 16.51 14.13 10.23
C SER A 202 17.43 13.78 11.40
N ASP A 203 16.95 13.00 12.38
CA ASP A 203 17.74 12.58 13.54
C ASP A 203 18.48 11.25 13.31
N LEU A 204 18.24 10.58 12.18
CA LEU A 204 18.95 9.36 11.82
C LEU A 204 20.40 9.66 11.45
N GLU A 205 21.33 8.99 12.11
CA GLU A 205 22.77 9.10 11.83
C GLU A 205 23.18 8.29 10.58
N HIS A 206 22.53 7.15 10.38
CA HIS A 206 22.76 6.24 9.26
C HIS A 206 21.60 6.30 8.26
N ASN A 207 21.36 7.48 7.66
CA ASN A 207 20.30 7.68 6.67
C ASN A 207 20.90 7.67 5.26
N ALA A 208 20.97 6.48 4.65
CA ALA A 208 21.53 6.31 3.31
C ALA A 208 20.83 7.20 2.25
N ILE A 209 19.50 7.39 2.36
CA ILE A 209 18.75 8.24 1.43
C ILE A 209 19.22 9.69 1.51
N MET A 210 19.39 10.23 2.73
CA MET A 210 19.84 11.60 2.94
C MET A 210 21.32 11.77 2.57
N GLN A 211 22.15 10.78 2.90
CA GLN A 211 23.57 10.80 2.58
C GLN A 211 23.81 10.87 1.05
N GLU A 212 23.07 10.07 0.28
CA GLU A 212 23.15 10.11 -1.18
C GLU A 212 22.57 11.41 -1.75
N PHE A 213 21.48 11.92 -1.17
CA PHE A 213 20.91 13.20 -1.58
C PHE A 213 21.91 14.36 -1.35
N ASP A 214 22.54 14.41 -0.18
CA ASP A 214 23.54 15.44 0.17
C ASP A 214 24.81 15.32 -0.68
N ALA A 215 25.16 14.12 -1.12
CA ALA A 215 26.33 13.90 -2.00
C ALA A 215 26.12 14.38 -3.44
N MET A 216 24.89 14.69 -3.85
CA MET A 216 24.57 15.24 -5.18
C MET A 216 24.82 16.75 -5.27
N TYR A 217 24.99 17.44 -4.15
CA TYR A 217 25.18 18.90 -4.06
C TYR A 217 26.49 19.25 -3.39
#